data_91d242e3e5fd1f456ed04371cd6c7fde
#
_entry.id   91d242e3e5fd1f456ed04371cd6c7fde
#
_cell.length_a   1.000
_cell.length_b   1.000
_cell.length_c   1.000
_cell.angle_alpha   90.00
_cell.angle_beta   90.00
_cell.angle_gamma   90.00
#
_symmetry.space_group_name_H-M   'P 1'
#
loop_
_entity.id
_entity.type
_entity.pdbx_description
1 polymer ?
#
loop_
_entity_poly.entity_id
_entity_poly.type
_entity_poly.pdbx_seq_one_letter_code
_entity_poly.pdbx_strand_id
1 'polypeptide(L)'
;MVAWDKAKGKQSSGNQQRREIERLTMSIGDTKVRLVGDVMPRYCYWVVTTEGKKMPVECLQFSRETESFDNSAQDPFKEIDESIFSDKPQFSYVCNVIDRADGKIKLFDLRSTIYSQIVDYATNPDYGNPAGESDGYDIT
;
A
#
# COMPACT_ATOMS: atom_id res chain seq x y z
N MET A 1 -2.69 18.06 -38.97
CA MET A 1 -3.24 18.95 -37.91
C MET A 1 -4.30 18.29 -37.03
N VAL A 2 -4.70 17.11 -37.39
CA VAL A 2 -5.72 16.35 -36.65
C VAL A 2 -5.19 15.81 -35.30
N ALA A 3 -3.85 15.70 -35.12
CA ALA A 3 -3.24 15.13 -33.93
C ALA A 3 -3.43 15.95 -32.63
N TRP A 4 -3.50 17.28 -32.77
CA TRP A 4 -3.66 18.19 -31.64
C TRP A 4 -5.09 18.22 -31.08
N ASP A 5 -6.08 18.11 -31.96
CA ASP A 5 -7.50 18.05 -31.55
C ASP A 5 -7.80 16.71 -30.83
N LYS A 6 -7.20 15.63 -31.32
CA LYS A 6 -7.28 14.31 -30.63
C LYS A 6 -6.59 14.31 -29.27
N ALA A 7 -5.47 15.04 -29.09
CA ALA A 7 -4.79 15.19 -27.83
C ALA A 7 -5.64 15.98 -26.82
N LYS A 8 -6.33 17.03 -27.27
CA LYS A 8 -7.28 17.79 -26.43
C LYS A 8 -8.46 16.93 -25.97
N GLY A 9 -9.02 16.12 -26.85
CA GLY A 9 -10.12 15.22 -26.52
C GLY A 9 -9.71 14.14 -25.51
N LYS A 10 -8.47 13.66 -25.59
CA LYS A 10 -7.92 12.72 -24.61
C LYS A 10 -7.63 13.36 -23.25
N GLN A 11 -7.23 14.63 -23.22
CA GLN A 11 -7.02 15.35 -21.96
C GLN A 11 -8.34 15.66 -21.24
N SER A 12 -9.40 15.94 -21.96
CA SER A 12 -10.71 16.19 -21.35
C SER A 12 -11.41 14.92 -20.86
N SER A 13 -11.12 13.77 -21.48
CA SER A 13 -11.62 12.48 -20.98
C SER A 13 -10.79 11.93 -19.83
N GLY A 14 -9.60 12.50 -19.58
CA GLY A 14 -8.73 12.12 -18.46
C GLY A 14 -9.18 12.68 -17.10
N ASN A 15 -10.25 13.46 -17.08
CA ASN A 15 -10.86 13.94 -15.83
C ASN A 15 -11.87 12.92 -15.26
N GLN A 16 -11.65 11.64 -15.54
CA GLN A 16 -12.27 10.61 -14.74
C GLN A 16 -11.75 10.81 -13.32
N GLN A 17 -12.65 11.13 -12.40
CA GLN A 17 -12.37 11.17 -10.98
C GLN A 17 -11.52 9.95 -10.66
N ARG A 18 -10.27 10.17 -10.26
CA ARG A 18 -9.46 9.12 -9.68
C ARG A 18 -10.29 8.56 -8.54
N ARG A 19 -10.77 7.35 -8.69
CA ARG A 19 -11.44 6.67 -7.58
C ARG A 19 -10.46 6.67 -6.43
N GLU A 20 -10.80 7.37 -5.37
CA GLU A 20 -10.01 7.31 -4.15
C GLU A 20 -9.99 5.86 -3.69
N ILE A 21 -8.79 5.34 -3.49
CA ILE A 21 -8.62 4.00 -2.92
C ILE A 21 -9.01 4.11 -1.45
N GLU A 22 -10.09 3.43 -1.08
CA GLU A 22 -10.49 3.35 0.31
C GLU A 22 -9.47 2.54 1.10
N ARG A 23 -9.11 3.04 2.29
CA ARG A 23 -8.23 2.33 3.22
C ARG A 23 -9.06 1.66 4.30
N LEU A 24 -8.66 0.45 4.67
CA LEU A 24 -9.26 -0.26 5.78
C LEU A 24 -8.93 0.47 7.09
N THR A 25 -9.96 0.83 7.84
CA THR A 25 -9.82 1.43 9.17
C THR A 25 -10.14 0.37 10.22
N MET A 26 -9.18 0.10 11.10
CA MET A 26 -9.39 -0.82 12.22
C MET A 26 -10.19 -0.10 13.30
N SER A 27 -11.37 -0.63 13.62
CA SER A 27 -12.19 -0.17 14.73
C SER A 27 -11.98 -1.03 15.97
N ILE A 28 -12.49 -0.56 17.11
CA ILE A 28 -12.53 -1.39 18.33
C ILE A 28 -13.47 -2.58 18.08
N GLY A 29 -12.97 -3.78 18.32
CA GLY A 29 -13.71 -5.03 18.09
C GLY A 29 -13.11 -5.85 16.96
N ASP A 30 -13.88 -6.80 16.46
CA ASP A 30 -13.43 -7.71 15.41
C ASP A 30 -13.60 -7.09 14.03
N THR A 31 -12.56 -7.16 13.22
CA THR A 31 -12.57 -6.77 11.82
C THR A 31 -12.28 -8.01 10.97
N LYS A 32 -13.21 -8.39 10.11
CA LYS A 32 -13.11 -9.57 9.27
C LYS A 32 -12.80 -9.17 7.84
N VAL A 33 -11.71 -9.69 7.29
CA VAL A 33 -11.24 -9.35 5.94
C VAL A 33 -10.79 -10.59 5.18
N ARG A 34 -10.87 -10.52 3.86
CA ARG A 34 -10.33 -11.52 2.94
C ARG A 34 -9.16 -10.89 2.17
N LEU A 35 -7.98 -11.49 2.26
CA LEU A 35 -6.83 -11.05 1.49
C LEU A 35 -7.01 -11.37 0.00
N VAL A 36 -6.65 -10.42 -0.86
CA VAL A 36 -6.73 -10.55 -2.32
C VAL A 36 -5.37 -10.23 -2.93
N GLY A 37 -4.79 -11.18 -3.65
CA GLY A 37 -3.50 -11.02 -4.28
C GLY A 37 -2.33 -11.07 -3.31
N ASP A 38 -1.20 -10.53 -3.74
CA ASP A 38 0.04 -10.57 -2.99
C ASP A 38 0.17 -9.43 -2.00
N VAL A 39 0.91 -9.67 -0.93
CA VAL A 39 1.33 -8.65 0.02
C VAL A 39 2.61 -8.01 -0.49
N MET A 40 2.62 -6.68 -0.61
CA MET A 40 3.78 -5.93 -1.10
C MET A 40 4.52 -5.23 0.04
N PRO A 41 5.85 -5.41 0.15
CA PRO A 41 6.65 -4.63 1.08
C PRO A 41 6.81 -3.19 0.59
N ARG A 42 6.81 -2.25 1.54
CA ARG A 42 7.04 -0.83 1.28
C ARG A 42 7.99 -0.26 2.33
N TYR A 43 8.84 0.62 1.89
CA TYR A 43 9.68 1.44 2.76
C TYR A 43 9.45 2.90 2.43
N CYS A 44 8.81 3.63 3.35
CA CYS A 44 8.31 4.97 3.08
C CYS A 44 8.79 6.00 4.09
N TYR A 45 9.08 7.21 3.57
CA TYR A 45 9.17 8.41 4.37
C TYR A 45 7.77 9.00 4.57
N TRP A 46 7.52 9.57 5.72
CA TRP A 46 6.31 10.33 5.99
C TRP A 46 6.65 11.81 5.94
N VAL A 47 6.09 12.52 4.99
CA VAL A 47 6.30 13.95 4.79
C VAL A 47 5.03 14.72 5.17
N VAL A 48 5.23 15.94 5.68
CA VAL A 48 4.13 16.85 5.98
C VAL A 48 4.04 17.85 4.82
N THR A 49 2.86 17.91 4.19
CA THR A 49 2.59 18.86 3.11
C THR A 49 2.38 20.27 3.64
N THR A 50 2.38 21.28 2.76
CA THR A 50 2.10 22.66 3.12
C THR A 50 0.70 22.85 3.72
N GLU A 51 -0.22 21.94 3.44
CA GLU A 51 -1.57 21.89 4.02
C GLU A 51 -1.63 21.18 5.39
N GLY A 52 -0.49 20.72 5.91
CA GLY A 52 -0.40 20.00 7.18
C GLY A 52 -0.81 18.52 7.09
N LYS A 53 -0.99 17.98 5.91
CA LYS A 53 -1.32 16.55 5.72
C LYS A 53 -0.06 15.70 5.70
N LYS A 54 -0.12 14.54 6.32
CA LYS A 54 0.94 13.53 6.22
C LYS A 54 0.76 12.71 4.95
N MET A 55 1.84 12.54 4.20
CA MET A 55 1.86 11.79 2.96
C MET A 55 3.03 10.80 2.96
N PRO A 56 2.79 9.53 2.60
CA PRO A 56 3.87 8.56 2.43
C PRO A 56 4.56 8.76 1.09
N VAL A 57 5.89 8.73 1.10
CA VAL A 57 6.72 8.76 -0.11
C VAL A 57 7.69 7.59 -0.07
N GLU A 58 7.70 6.79 -1.13
CA GLU A 58 8.56 5.61 -1.18
C GLU A 58 10.03 5.97 -1.32
N CYS A 59 10.87 5.24 -0.59
CA CYS A 59 12.32 5.31 -0.74
C CYS A 59 12.74 4.68 -2.07
N LEU A 60 13.43 5.45 -2.92
CA LEU A 60 13.88 4.98 -4.22
C LEU A 60 15.04 3.97 -4.14
N GLN A 61 15.71 3.88 -3.01
CA GLN A 61 16.77 2.91 -2.77
C GLN A 61 16.23 1.52 -2.37
N PHE A 62 14.95 1.43 -2.03
CA PHE A 62 14.33 0.17 -1.64
C PHE A 62 13.76 -0.56 -2.85
N SER A 63 14.15 -1.82 -3.05
CA SER A 63 13.58 -2.71 -4.06
C SER A 63 12.52 -3.62 -3.45
N ARG A 64 11.29 -3.54 -3.96
CA ARG A 64 10.18 -4.41 -3.54
C ARG A 64 10.39 -5.86 -3.96
N GLU A 65 11.04 -6.08 -5.11
CA GLU A 65 11.25 -7.43 -5.66
C GLU A 65 12.20 -8.26 -4.82
N THR A 66 13.30 -7.63 -4.39
CA THR A 66 14.35 -8.30 -3.60
C THR A 66 14.29 -8.02 -2.12
N GLU A 67 13.40 -7.12 -1.68
CA GLU A 67 13.30 -6.62 -0.30
C GLU A 67 14.65 -6.12 0.24
N SER A 68 15.43 -5.48 -0.62
CA SER A 68 16.78 -5.00 -0.32
C SER A 68 16.98 -3.55 -0.71
N PHE A 69 18.04 -2.94 -0.15
CA PHE A 69 18.39 -1.56 -0.43
C PHE A 69 19.56 -1.49 -1.41
N ASP A 70 19.44 -0.62 -2.41
CA ASP A 70 20.52 -0.24 -3.30
C ASP A 70 21.03 1.14 -2.93
N ASN A 71 22.15 1.20 -2.21
CA ASN A 71 22.75 2.45 -1.76
C ASN A 71 23.38 3.27 -2.91
N SER A 72 23.55 2.66 -4.11
CA SER A 72 24.03 3.36 -5.30
C SER A 72 22.93 4.15 -6.01
N ALA A 73 21.65 3.81 -5.79
CA ALA A 73 20.53 4.56 -6.33
C ALA A 73 20.40 5.92 -5.65
N GLN A 74 20.08 6.96 -6.44
CA GLN A 74 19.84 8.29 -5.90
C GLN A 74 18.44 8.36 -5.27
N ASP A 75 18.39 8.84 -4.04
CA ASP A 75 17.14 9.16 -3.36
C ASP A 75 17.13 10.65 -3.02
N PRO A 76 16.37 11.48 -3.76
CA PRO A 76 16.34 12.92 -3.52
C PRO A 76 15.82 13.29 -2.13
N PHE A 77 15.06 12.42 -1.48
CA PHE A 77 14.55 12.67 -0.14
C PHE A 77 15.62 12.59 0.95
N LYS A 78 16.75 11.94 0.70
CA LYS A 78 17.88 11.94 1.63
C LYS A 78 18.65 13.27 1.66
N GLU A 79 18.50 14.07 0.61
CA GLU A 79 19.17 15.37 0.47
C GLU A 79 18.30 16.54 0.95
N ILE A 80 17.05 16.28 1.29
CA ILE A 80 16.09 17.29 1.74
C ILE A 80 16.22 17.50 3.26
N ASP A 81 15.90 18.72 3.69
CA ASP A 81 15.85 19.09 5.10
C ASP A 81 14.95 18.13 5.90
N GLU A 82 15.51 17.54 6.95
CA GLU A 82 14.79 16.58 7.81
C GLU A 82 13.54 17.16 8.49
N SER A 83 13.42 18.50 8.54
CA SER A 83 12.27 19.16 9.16
C SER A 83 10.94 18.88 8.48
N ILE A 84 10.94 18.46 7.20
CA ILE A 84 9.71 18.10 6.49
C ILE A 84 9.21 16.70 6.81
N PHE A 85 10.07 15.85 7.38
CA PHE A 85 9.70 14.49 7.76
C PHE A 85 9.04 14.50 9.14
N SER A 86 7.85 13.90 9.22
CA SER A 86 7.14 13.78 10.49
C SER A 86 7.69 12.67 11.38
N ASP A 87 8.20 11.61 10.77
CA ASP A 87 8.70 10.41 11.44
C ASP A 87 9.88 9.81 10.68
N LYS A 88 10.61 8.91 11.33
CA LYS A 88 11.64 8.12 10.67
C LYS A 88 11.03 7.24 9.56
N PRO A 89 11.79 6.91 8.50
CA PRO A 89 11.31 5.98 7.47
C PRO A 89 10.84 4.67 8.10
N GLN A 90 9.69 4.18 7.65
CA GLN A 90 9.07 2.98 8.21
C GLN A 90 8.91 1.91 7.16
N PHE A 91 9.18 0.68 7.57
CA PHE A 91 8.89 -0.51 6.80
C PHE A 91 7.45 -0.93 7.05
N SER A 92 6.70 -1.17 5.98
CA SER A 92 5.32 -1.64 6.07
C SER A 92 5.01 -2.62 4.95
N TYR A 93 3.91 -3.32 5.09
CA TYR A 93 3.39 -4.23 4.08
C TYR A 93 1.99 -3.79 3.68
N VAL A 94 1.68 -3.87 2.41
CA VAL A 94 0.40 -3.41 1.86
C VAL A 94 -0.24 -4.52 1.06
N CYS A 95 -1.52 -4.75 1.25
CA CYS A 95 -2.30 -5.68 0.45
C CYS A 95 -3.71 -5.15 0.20
N ASN A 96 -4.36 -5.71 -0.80
CA ASN A 96 -5.78 -5.50 -1.03
C ASN A 96 -6.57 -6.49 -0.19
N VAL A 97 -7.67 -6.03 0.38
CA VAL A 97 -8.59 -6.86 1.17
C VAL A 97 -10.03 -6.58 0.76
N ILE A 98 -10.87 -7.59 0.92
CA ILE A 98 -12.32 -7.40 0.92
C ILE A 98 -12.75 -7.25 2.36
N ASP A 99 -13.30 -6.09 2.71
CA ASP A 99 -13.88 -5.85 4.02
C ASP A 99 -15.25 -6.54 4.10
N ARG A 100 -15.39 -7.49 5.00
CA ARG A 100 -16.63 -8.26 5.10
C ARG A 100 -17.78 -7.43 5.70
N ALA A 101 -17.50 -6.28 6.30
CA ALA A 101 -18.54 -5.39 6.82
C ALA A 101 -19.38 -4.77 5.69
N ASP A 102 -18.78 -4.42 4.56
CA ASP A 102 -19.45 -3.76 3.44
C ASP A 102 -19.22 -4.43 2.07
N GLY A 103 -18.37 -5.46 2.01
CA GLY A 103 -18.03 -6.18 0.78
C GLY A 103 -17.15 -5.40 -0.20
N LYS A 104 -16.61 -4.27 0.19
CA LYS A 104 -15.76 -3.43 -0.67
C LYS A 104 -14.30 -3.83 -0.60
N ILE A 105 -13.59 -3.60 -1.71
CA ILE A 105 -12.13 -3.76 -1.76
C ILE A 105 -11.48 -2.54 -1.17
N LYS A 106 -10.58 -2.76 -0.21
CA LYS A 106 -9.85 -1.71 0.49
C LYS A 106 -8.36 -2.01 0.54
N LEU A 107 -7.55 -0.97 0.65
CA LEU A 107 -6.12 -1.09 0.88
C LEU A 107 -5.86 -1.28 2.38
N PHE A 108 -5.10 -2.30 2.73
CA PHE A 108 -4.76 -2.61 4.11
C PHE A 108 -3.25 -2.47 4.35
N ASP A 109 -2.89 -1.53 5.21
CA ASP A 109 -1.52 -1.36 5.70
C ASP A 109 -1.27 -2.30 6.87
N LEU A 110 -0.38 -3.27 6.66
CA LEU A 110 0.00 -4.25 7.66
C LEU A 110 1.24 -3.78 8.42
N ARG A 111 1.11 -3.65 9.73
CA ARG A 111 2.27 -3.48 10.60
C ARG A 111 3.01 -4.81 10.73
N SER A 112 4.29 -4.75 11.07
CA SER A 112 5.15 -5.93 11.16
C SER A 112 4.58 -7.05 12.05
N THR A 113 3.94 -6.69 13.15
CA THR A 113 3.31 -7.66 14.07
C THR A 113 2.16 -8.43 13.40
N ILE A 114 1.26 -7.73 12.73
CA ILE A 114 0.13 -8.34 12.02
C ILE A 114 0.64 -9.17 10.85
N TYR A 115 1.61 -8.63 10.11
CA TYR A 115 2.23 -9.35 9.00
C TYR A 115 2.87 -10.67 9.46
N SER A 116 3.61 -10.66 10.56
CA SER A 116 4.21 -11.88 11.13
C SER A 116 3.17 -12.93 11.49
N GLN A 117 2.06 -12.52 12.08
CA GLN A 117 0.96 -13.42 12.41
C GLN A 117 0.32 -14.03 11.15
N ILE A 118 0.14 -13.24 10.10
CA ILE A 118 -0.39 -13.74 8.82
C ILE A 118 0.59 -14.72 8.18
N VAL A 119 1.89 -14.45 8.21
CA VAL A 119 2.92 -15.36 7.71
C VAL A 119 2.89 -16.69 8.47
N ASP A 120 2.73 -16.68 9.78
CA ASP A 120 2.63 -17.88 10.59
C ASP A 120 1.45 -18.77 10.14
N TYR A 121 0.29 -18.17 9.86
CA TYR A 121 -0.84 -18.90 9.31
C TYR A 121 -0.60 -19.38 7.87
N ALA A 122 -0.04 -18.52 7.02
CA ALA A 122 0.18 -18.84 5.61
C ALA A 122 1.19 -19.96 5.40
N THR A 123 2.18 -20.09 6.29
CA THR A 123 3.20 -21.13 6.24
C THR A 123 2.81 -22.40 7.01
N ASN A 124 1.74 -22.36 7.78
CA ASN A 124 1.22 -23.53 8.48
C ASN A 124 0.46 -24.43 7.51
N PRO A 125 0.85 -25.72 7.33
CA PRO A 125 0.18 -26.62 6.38
C PRO A 125 -1.28 -26.91 6.73
N ASP A 126 -1.71 -26.69 7.98
CA ASP A 126 -3.10 -26.90 8.39
C ASP A 126 -4.02 -25.78 7.90
N TYR A 127 -3.49 -24.57 7.68
CA TYR A 127 -4.28 -23.40 7.25
C TYR A 127 -4.03 -23.01 5.78
N GLY A 128 -2.78 -23.06 5.34
CA GLY A 128 -2.39 -22.67 3.98
C GLY A 128 -2.45 -21.17 3.72
N ASN A 129 -2.35 -20.79 2.45
CA ASN A 129 -2.33 -19.38 2.04
C ASN A 129 -3.70 -18.73 2.20
N PRO A 130 -3.87 -17.72 3.06
CA PRO A 130 -5.15 -17.03 3.23
C PRO A 130 -5.60 -16.26 1.97
N ALA A 131 -4.67 -15.88 1.10
CA ALA A 131 -4.96 -15.19 -0.17
C ALA A 131 -5.16 -16.13 -1.36
N GLY A 132 -5.21 -17.45 -1.15
CA GLY A 132 -5.45 -18.43 -2.22
C GLY A 132 -6.77 -18.17 -2.95
N GLU A 133 -6.76 -18.26 -4.28
CA GLU A 133 -7.95 -17.98 -5.09
C GLU A 133 -9.12 -18.92 -4.80
N SER A 134 -8.83 -20.20 -4.62
CA SER A 134 -9.86 -21.23 -4.38
C SER A 134 -9.95 -21.69 -2.92
N ASP A 135 -8.84 -21.70 -2.21
CA ASP A 135 -8.68 -22.28 -0.88
C ASP A 135 -8.37 -21.24 0.22
N GLY A 136 -8.33 -19.98 -0.14
CA GLY A 136 -8.11 -18.92 0.82
C GLY A 136 -9.26 -18.77 1.82
N TYR A 137 -9.03 -18.02 2.90
CA TYR A 137 -9.99 -17.88 4.00
C TYR A 137 -9.96 -16.47 4.59
N ASP A 138 -11.03 -16.13 5.31
CA ASP A 138 -11.13 -14.84 5.98
C ASP A 138 -10.23 -14.78 7.23
N ILE A 139 -9.70 -13.60 7.50
CA ILE A 139 -8.91 -13.29 8.70
C ILE A 139 -9.73 -12.34 9.59
N THR A 140 -9.73 -12.60 10.88
CA THR A 140 -10.40 -11.77 11.89
C THR A 140 -9.40 -11.15 12.84
#